data_92ce4fdecded9d3f21d48def24aa68c2
#
_entry.id   92ce4fdecded9d3f21d48def24aa68c2
#
_cell.length_a   1.000
_cell.length_b   1.000
_cell.length_c   1.000
_cell.angle_alpha   90.00
_cell.angle_beta   90.00
_cell.angle_gamma   90.00
#
_symmetry.space_group_name_H-M   'P 1'
#
loop_
_entity.id
_entity.type
_entity.pdbx_description
1 polymer ?
#
loop_
_entity_poly.entity_id
_entity_poly.type
_entity_poly.pdbx_seq_one_letter_code
_entity_poly.pdbx_strand_id
1 'polypeptide(L)'
;MMTHWPSPAKLNLFLYITGQRADGYHTLQTLFQFIDYGDTISIELRQDGQICLLTPVDGVAHEDNLIVRAARLLMNAAAQSGRLAAGSGADIRIEKRLPMGGGLGGGSSNAATVLVALNHLWGCGLSQDELAALGLALGADVPVFVRGHAAFAEGVGEILSPVEPPEKWYLVAHPGVSIPTPVIFKDPDLKRNTPVRSIETLLNCEFSKKTFSRG
;
A
#
# COMPACT_ATOMS: atom_id res chain seq x y z
N MET A 1 -4.97 26.27 -0.11
CA MET A 1 -3.91 26.00 0.89
C MET A 1 -3.44 24.57 0.68
N MET A 2 -2.14 24.38 0.51
CA MET A 2 -1.52 23.07 0.32
C MET A 2 -1.41 22.32 1.64
N THR A 3 -1.82 21.05 1.66
CA THR A 3 -1.69 20.15 2.82
C THR A 3 -0.65 19.06 2.52
N HIS A 4 0.01 18.54 3.56
CA HIS A 4 1.07 17.54 3.44
C HIS A 4 0.68 16.25 4.17
N TRP A 5 0.84 15.11 3.51
CA TRP A 5 0.39 13.80 3.97
C TRP A 5 1.55 12.79 3.88
N PRO A 6 1.89 12.12 4.98
CA PRO A 6 2.91 11.06 4.93
C PRO A 6 2.41 9.86 4.14
N SER A 7 3.31 9.27 3.39
CA SER A 7 3.09 8.07 2.60
C SER A 7 4.18 7.05 2.96
N PRO A 8 4.02 6.32 4.09
CA PRO A 8 5.06 5.48 4.67
C PRO A 8 5.36 4.25 3.83
N ALA A 9 6.55 3.69 3.99
CA ALA A 9 6.88 2.37 3.48
C ALA A 9 6.36 1.26 4.38
N LYS A 10 6.26 0.05 3.83
CA LYS A 10 6.02 -1.19 4.57
C LYS A 10 7.14 -2.20 4.36
N LEU A 11 7.30 -3.08 5.31
CA LEU A 11 8.07 -4.31 5.20
C LEU A 11 7.12 -5.50 5.27
N ASN A 12 7.47 -6.58 4.55
CA ASN A 12 6.94 -7.90 4.85
C ASN A 12 7.92 -8.57 5.80
N LEU A 13 7.59 -8.70 7.08
CA LEU A 13 8.48 -9.31 8.07
C LEU A 13 8.67 -10.81 7.78
N PHE A 14 7.69 -11.41 7.16
CA PHE A 14 7.77 -12.69 6.46
C PHE A 14 6.73 -12.71 5.33
N LEU A 15 6.92 -13.60 4.36
CA LEU A 15 5.94 -13.89 3.31
C LEU A 15 6.02 -15.37 2.97
N TYR A 16 4.94 -16.09 3.18
CA TYR A 16 4.79 -17.49 2.82
C TYR A 16 3.72 -17.64 1.75
N ILE A 17 4.04 -18.35 0.67
CA ILE A 17 3.07 -18.71 -0.35
C ILE A 17 2.42 -20.02 0.05
N THR A 18 1.11 -20.00 0.27
CA THR A 18 0.32 -21.11 0.80
C THR A 18 -0.40 -21.89 -0.27
N GLY A 19 -0.54 -21.32 -1.47
CA GLY A 19 -1.20 -21.97 -2.60
C GLY A 19 -1.26 -21.08 -3.83
N GLN A 20 -1.93 -21.59 -4.85
CA GLN A 20 -2.26 -20.85 -6.06
C GLN A 20 -3.73 -21.08 -6.42
N ARG A 21 -4.45 -20.01 -6.71
CA ARG A 21 -5.86 -20.03 -7.10
C ARG A 21 -5.99 -20.40 -8.59
N ALA A 22 -7.18 -20.83 -9.00
CA ALA A 22 -7.47 -21.16 -10.40
C ALA A 22 -7.33 -19.97 -11.35
N ASP A 23 -7.47 -18.73 -10.85
CA ASP A 23 -7.26 -17.50 -11.61
C ASP A 23 -5.77 -17.10 -11.74
N GLY A 24 -4.86 -17.93 -11.20
CA GLY A 24 -3.41 -17.73 -11.26
C GLY A 24 -2.82 -16.89 -10.14
N TYR A 25 -3.64 -16.24 -9.29
CA TYR A 25 -3.16 -15.52 -8.12
C TYR A 25 -2.67 -16.49 -7.05
N HIS A 26 -1.63 -16.08 -6.32
CA HIS A 26 -1.08 -16.87 -5.21
C HIS A 26 -1.76 -16.48 -3.90
N THR A 27 -2.14 -17.48 -3.12
CA THR A 27 -2.52 -17.25 -1.72
C THR A 27 -1.27 -17.17 -0.87
N LEU A 28 -1.29 -16.30 0.13
CA LEU A 28 -0.12 -16.03 0.97
C LEU A 28 -0.51 -15.76 2.42
N GLN A 29 0.48 -15.82 3.28
CA GLN A 29 0.44 -15.28 4.63
C GLN A 29 1.65 -14.36 4.80
N THR A 30 1.42 -13.14 5.24
CA THR A 30 2.48 -12.16 5.46
C THR A 30 2.15 -11.27 6.65
N LEU A 31 3.17 -10.67 7.26
CA LEU A 31 3.03 -9.65 8.27
C LEU A 31 3.56 -8.33 7.72
N PHE A 32 2.66 -7.37 7.54
CA PHE A 32 3.00 -6.00 7.17
C PHE A 32 3.38 -5.18 8.39
N GLN A 33 4.54 -4.53 8.33
CA GLN A 33 5.03 -3.57 9.30
C GLN A 33 5.32 -2.26 8.59
N PHE A 34 4.79 -1.15 9.07
CA PHE A 34 5.18 0.18 8.59
C PHE A 34 6.48 0.63 9.24
N ILE A 35 7.22 1.46 8.50
CA ILE A 35 8.41 2.14 8.99
C ILE A 35 8.21 3.65 8.85
N ASP A 36 8.92 4.43 9.67
CA ASP A 36 8.87 5.89 9.71
C ASP A 36 9.66 6.57 8.58
N TYR A 37 9.81 5.88 7.46
CA TYR A 37 10.43 6.37 6.24
C TYR A 37 9.47 6.21 5.07
N GLY A 38 9.32 7.24 4.27
CA GLY A 38 8.33 7.22 3.20
C GLY A 38 8.41 8.43 2.28
N ASP A 39 7.49 8.46 1.33
CA ASP A 39 7.23 9.62 0.46
C ASP A 39 6.36 10.65 1.18
N THR A 40 6.24 11.85 0.60
CA THR A 40 5.28 12.86 1.06
C THR A 40 4.38 13.25 -0.11
N ILE A 41 3.07 13.20 0.12
CA ILE A 41 2.06 13.68 -0.84
C ILE A 41 1.59 15.06 -0.39
N SER A 42 1.64 16.03 -1.29
CA SER A 42 1.11 17.37 -1.05
C SER A 42 -0.08 17.63 -1.97
N ILE A 43 -1.16 18.15 -1.39
CA ILE A 43 -2.43 18.33 -2.10
C ILE A 43 -2.94 19.76 -1.92
N GLU A 44 -3.36 20.37 -3.01
CA GLU A 44 -4.09 21.63 -3.04
C GLU A 44 -5.39 21.44 -3.83
N LEU A 45 -6.52 21.85 -3.23
CA LEU A 45 -7.83 21.67 -3.87
C LEU A 45 -8.02 22.63 -5.03
N ARG A 46 -8.68 22.13 -6.07
CA ARG A 46 -9.15 22.85 -7.24
C ARG A 46 -10.68 22.83 -7.30
N GLN A 47 -11.25 23.74 -8.08
CA GLN A 47 -12.71 23.85 -8.27
C GLN A 47 -13.11 23.72 -9.76
N ASP A 48 -12.25 23.13 -10.57
CA ASP A 48 -12.45 22.95 -12.01
C ASP A 48 -12.60 21.47 -12.44
N GLY A 49 -12.68 20.56 -11.46
CA GLY A 49 -12.82 19.13 -11.69
C GLY A 49 -11.55 18.42 -12.21
N GLN A 50 -10.41 19.13 -12.26
CA GLN A 50 -9.18 18.57 -12.80
C GLN A 50 -8.36 17.86 -11.73
N ILE A 51 -7.75 16.73 -12.09
CA ILE A 51 -6.72 16.05 -11.29
C ILE A 51 -5.39 16.23 -12.01
N CYS A 52 -4.47 16.95 -11.38
CA CYS A 52 -3.16 17.25 -11.91
C CYS A 52 -2.07 16.73 -10.99
N LEU A 53 -1.25 15.79 -11.46
CA LEU A 53 0.01 15.44 -10.80
C LEU A 53 1.11 16.37 -11.33
N LEU A 54 1.54 17.32 -10.49
CA LEU A 54 2.47 18.37 -10.86
C LEU A 54 3.94 17.95 -10.83
N THR A 55 4.24 16.85 -10.12
CA THR A 55 5.57 16.23 -10.08
C THR A 55 5.52 14.93 -10.87
N PRO A 56 6.08 14.87 -12.09
CA PRO A 56 6.14 13.61 -12.83
C PRO A 56 7.00 12.59 -12.10
N VAL A 57 6.67 11.32 -12.27
CA VAL A 57 7.47 10.20 -11.77
C VAL A 57 8.12 9.52 -12.96
N ASP A 58 9.44 9.48 -12.95
CA ASP A 58 10.22 8.93 -14.06
C ASP A 58 9.79 7.50 -14.41
N GLY A 59 9.61 7.23 -15.68
CA GLY A 59 9.22 5.90 -16.18
C GLY A 59 7.76 5.53 -15.98
N VAL A 60 6.90 6.44 -15.46
CA VAL A 60 5.47 6.20 -15.27
C VAL A 60 4.66 7.24 -16.04
N ALA A 61 3.85 6.80 -16.98
CA ALA A 61 2.93 7.71 -17.69
C ALA A 61 1.93 8.32 -16.70
N HIS A 62 1.51 9.57 -16.95
CA HIS A 62 0.59 10.29 -16.06
C HIS A 62 -0.67 9.49 -15.74
N GLU A 63 -1.28 8.91 -16.77
CA GLU A 63 -2.53 8.13 -16.63
C GLU A 63 -2.36 6.80 -15.88
N ASP A 64 -1.16 6.23 -15.92
CA ASP A 64 -0.83 4.95 -15.26
C ASP A 64 -0.37 5.17 -13.81
N ASN A 65 -0.11 6.42 -13.42
CA ASN A 65 0.34 6.72 -12.08
C ASN A 65 -0.76 6.44 -11.06
N LEU A 66 -0.43 5.64 -10.04
CA LEU A 66 -1.38 5.23 -9.01
C LEU A 66 -1.97 6.41 -8.23
N ILE A 67 -1.25 7.53 -8.10
CA ILE A 67 -1.74 8.78 -7.50
C ILE A 67 -2.94 9.31 -8.30
N VAL A 68 -2.78 9.44 -9.63
CA VAL A 68 -3.83 9.95 -10.52
C VAL A 68 -5.01 8.98 -10.57
N ARG A 69 -4.72 7.69 -10.69
CA ARG A 69 -5.74 6.64 -10.71
C ARG A 69 -6.54 6.59 -9.40
N ALA A 70 -5.88 6.73 -8.25
CA ALA A 70 -6.54 6.77 -6.94
C ALA A 70 -7.46 7.99 -6.81
N ALA A 71 -6.97 9.18 -7.19
CA ALA A 71 -7.77 10.41 -7.15
C ALA A 71 -9.02 10.30 -8.03
N ARG A 72 -8.87 9.82 -9.27
CA ARG A 72 -10.01 9.63 -10.19
C ARG A 72 -10.98 8.55 -9.72
N LEU A 73 -10.46 7.46 -9.17
CA LEU A 73 -11.30 6.38 -8.64
C LEU A 73 -12.19 6.88 -7.50
N LEU A 74 -11.61 7.60 -6.55
CA LEU A 74 -12.37 8.23 -5.47
C LEU A 74 -13.36 9.27 -5.99
N MET A 75 -12.93 10.14 -6.90
CA MET A 75 -13.79 11.15 -7.53
C MET A 75 -15.03 10.51 -8.13
N ASN A 76 -14.84 9.45 -8.93
CA ASN A 76 -15.95 8.75 -9.58
C ASN A 76 -16.90 8.08 -8.58
N ALA A 77 -16.36 7.37 -7.58
CA ALA A 77 -17.14 6.69 -6.57
C ALA A 77 -17.98 7.69 -5.71
N ALA A 78 -17.34 8.79 -5.29
CA ALA A 78 -17.98 9.83 -4.50
C ALA A 78 -19.04 10.61 -5.32
N ALA A 79 -18.78 10.88 -6.60
CA ALA A 79 -19.76 11.50 -7.49
C ALA A 79 -20.99 10.60 -7.72
N GLN A 80 -20.80 9.31 -7.98
CA GLN A 80 -21.88 8.34 -8.16
C GLN A 80 -22.76 8.19 -6.92
N SER A 81 -22.17 8.33 -5.73
CA SER A 81 -22.91 8.28 -4.46
C SER A 81 -23.46 9.65 -4.00
N GLY A 82 -23.30 10.70 -4.80
CA GLY A 82 -23.75 12.06 -4.45
C GLY A 82 -22.98 12.71 -3.30
N ARG A 83 -21.78 12.21 -2.99
CA ARG A 83 -20.94 12.68 -1.88
C ARG A 83 -19.82 13.64 -2.32
N LEU A 84 -19.80 14.05 -3.59
CA LEU A 84 -18.78 14.95 -4.12
C LEU A 84 -19.43 16.25 -4.62
N ALA A 85 -18.88 17.38 -4.21
CA ALA A 85 -19.30 18.68 -4.72
C ALA A 85 -18.89 18.84 -6.19
N ALA A 86 -19.72 19.53 -6.98
CA ALA A 86 -19.42 19.83 -8.36
C ALA A 86 -18.11 20.65 -8.48
N GLY A 87 -17.28 20.31 -9.46
CA GLY A 87 -16.02 20.98 -9.68
C GLY A 87 -14.88 20.57 -8.75
N SER A 88 -15.08 19.60 -7.85
CA SER A 88 -14.01 19.12 -6.99
C SER A 88 -12.84 18.56 -7.82
N GLY A 89 -11.65 19.10 -7.60
CA GLY A 89 -10.41 18.72 -8.26
C GLY A 89 -9.24 18.86 -7.31
N ALA A 90 -8.03 18.50 -7.76
CA ALA A 90 -6.82 18.59 -6.95
C ALA A 90 -5.55 18.74 -7.79
N ASP A 91 -4.65 19.60 -7.34
CA ASP A 91 -3.24 19.59 -7.68
C ASP A 91 -2.50 18.73 -6.66
N ILE A 92 -1.77 17.76 -7.15
CA ILE A 92 -1.05 16.78 -6.31
C ILE A 92 0.44 16.87 -6.65
N ARG A 93 1.28 16.83 -5.62
CA ARG A 93 2.73 16.72 -5.73
C ARG A 93 3.23 15.57 -4.91
N ILE A 94 4.30 14.94 -5.35
CA ILE A 94 5.00 13.91 -4.58
C ILE A 94 6.45 14.30 -4.36
N GLU A 95 6.91 14.20 -3.12
CA GLU A 95 8.32 14.11 -2.78
C GLU A 95 8.69 12.64 -2.65
N LYS A 96 9.33 12.12 -3.71
CA LYS A 96 9.66 10.70 -3.82
C LYS A 96 10.98 10.39 -3.13
N ARG A 97 10.93 9.58 -2.07
CA ARG A 97 12.10 9.09 -1.31
C ARG A 97 12.28 7.59 -1.44
N LEU A 98 11.16 6.85 -1.58
CA LEU A 98 11.19 5.40 -1.69
C LEU A 98 11.64 4.97 -3.09
N PRO A 99 12.54 3.98 -3.20
CA PRO A 99 12.95 3.45 -4.49
C PRO A 99 11.78 2.76 -5.19
N MET A 100 11.73 2.88 -6.52
CA MET A 100 10.75 2.17 -7.32
C MET A 100 11.09 0.68 -7.41
N GLY A 101 10.09 -0.19 -7.31
CA GLY A 101 10.27 -1.64 -7.40
C GLY A 101 11.06 -2.27 -6.25
N GLY A 102 11.26 -1.56 -5.14
CA GLY A 102 12.02 -2.02 -3.97
C GLY A 102 11.24 -2.91 -2.99
N GLY A 103 10.02 -3.34 -3.32
CA GLY A 103 9.22 -4.16 -2.40
C GLY A 103 8.66 -3.42 -1.18
N LEU A 104 8.90 -2.11 -1.06
CA LEU A 104 8.50 -1.26 0.08
C LEU A 104 7.07 -0.73 0.00
N GLY A 105 6.34 -1.06 -1.05
CA GLY A 105 4.93 -0.67 -1.23
C GLY A 105 4.72 0.82 -1.57
N GLY A 106 5.75 1.56 -2.00
CA GLY A 106 5.67 3.01 -2.20
C GLY A 106 4.51 3.47 -3.10
N GLY A 107 4.31 2.84 -4.26
CA GLY A 107 3.20 3.18 -5.15
C GLY A 107 1.82 2.93 -4.51
N SER A 108 1.67 1.81 -3.79
CA SER A 108 0.44 1.47 -3.07
C SER A 108 0.18 2.42 -1.90
N SER A 109 1.25 2.81 -1.18
CA SER A 109 1.19 3.82 -0.13
C SER A 109 0.74 5.17 -0.67
N ASN A 110 1.33 5.62 -1.80
CA ASN A 110 0.95 6.88 -2.44
C ASN A 110 -0.53 6.87 -2.83
N ALA A 111 -1.02 5.78 -3.42
CA ALA A 111 -2.44 5.62 -3.78
C ALA A 111 -3.36 5.68 -2.55
N ALA A 112 -3.03 4.94 -1.49
CA ALA A 112 -3.79 4.94 -0.25
C ALA A 112 -3.83 6.32 0.41
N THR A 113 -2.67 6.98 0.48
CA THR A 113 -2.57 8.35 1.01
C THR A 113 -3.47 9.30 0.23
N VAL A 114 -3.50 9.23 -1.09
CA VAL A 114 -4.38 10.05 -1.94
C VAL A 114 -5.85 9.73 -1.69
N LEU A 115 -6.25 8.46 -1.58
CA LEU A 115 -7.62 8.08 -1.26
C LEU A 115 -8.07 8.67 0.08
N VAL A 116 -7.26 8.50 1.13
CA VAL A 116 -7.58 8.98 2.49
C VAL A 116 -7.59 10.51 2.53
N ALA A 117 -6.58 11.15 1.98
CA ALA A 117 -6.44 12.60 1.99
C ALA A 117 -7.57 13.30 1.22
N LEU A 118 -7.87 12.85 0.00
CA LEU A 118 -8.93 13.46 -0.80
C LEU A 118 -10.32 13.14 -0.26
N ASN A 119 -10.56 11.97 0.33
CA ASN A 119 -11.80 11.68 1.03
C ASN A 119 -12.05 12.68 2.17
N HIS A 120 -11.00 13.02 2.92
CA HIS A 120 -11.06 14.03 3.97
C HIS A 120 -11.24 15.45 3.39
N LEU A 121 -10.38 15.84 2.44
CA LEU A 121 -10.34 17.20 1.90
C LEU A 121 -11.59 17.56 1.08
N TRP A 122 -12.15 16.63 0.34
CA TRP A 122 -13.41 16.81 -0.39
C TRP A 122 -14.66 16.62 0.49
N GLY A 123 -14.48 16.10 1.73
CA GLY A 123 -15.59 15.82 2.63
C GLY A 123 -16.51 14.70 2.15
N CYS A 124 -15.98 13.71 1.41
CA CYS A 124 -16.81 12.63 0.83
C CYS A 124 -17.41 11.71 1.88
N GLY A 125 -16.77 11.58 3.07
CA GLY A 125 -17.31 10.77 4.17
C GLY A 125 -17.38 9.27 3.88
N LEU A 126 -16.52 8.75 2.97
CA LEU A 126 -16.38 7.31 2.80
C LEU A 126 -15.70 6.71 4.04
N SER A 127 -16.20 5.56 4.46
CA SER A 127 -15.60 4.80 5.55
C SER A 127 -14.25 4.20 5.14
N GLN A 128 -13.47 3.78 6.13
CA GLN A 128 -12.20 3.11 5.88
C GLN A 128 -12.38 1.81 5.09
N ASP A 129 -13.50 1.09 5.29
CA ASP A 129 -13.83 -0.11 4.54
C ASP A 129 -14.12 0.19 3.07
N GLU A 130 -14.89 1.25 2.79
CA GLU A 130 -15.17 1.70 1.42
C GLU A 130 -13.87 2.12 0.71
N LEU A 131 -13.00 2.86 1.39
CA LEU A 131 -11.70 3.27 0.84
C LEU A 131 -10.77 2.07 0.60
N ALA A 132 -10.74 1.10 1.51
CA ALA A 132 -9.94 -0.12 1.34
C ALA A 132 -10.44 -0.95 0.15
N ALA A 133 -11.76 -1.06 -0.02
CA ALA A 133 -12.36 -1.74 -1.18
C ALA A 133 -12.01 -1.05 -2.50
N LEU A 134 -12.06 0.29 -2.56
CA LEU A 134 -11.59 1.06 -3.71
C LEU A 134 -10.10 0.83 -3.95
N GLY A 135 -9.31 0.85 -2.89
CA GLY A 135 -7.86 0.66 -2.95
C GLY A 135 -7.45 -0.70 -3.50
N LEU A 136 -8.21 -1.76 -3.22
CA LEU A 136 -7.94 -3.10 -3.72
C LEU A 136 -7.94 -3.17 -5.26
N ALA A 137 -8.77 -2.36 -5.92
CA ALA A 137 -8.78 -2.26 -7.38
C ALA A 137 -7.51 -1.63 -7.97
N LEU A 138 -6.72 -0.93 -7.16
CA LEU A 138 -5.45 -0.31 -7.55
C LEU A 138 -4.26 -1.24 -7.27
N GLY A 139 -4.36 -2.08 -6.25
CA GLY A 139 -3.31 -3.03 -5.87
C GLY A 139 -3.58 -3.72 -4.54
N ALA A 140 -3.07 -4.95 -4.39
CA ALA A 140 -3.31 -5.80 -3.22
C ALA A 140 -2.77 -5.19 -1.90
N ASP A 141 -1.71 -4.39 -1.97
CA ASP A 141 -1.11 -3.73 -0.80
C ASP A 141 -1.83 -2.41 -0.43
N VAL A 142 -2.69 -1.83 -1.29
CA VAL A 142 -3.34 -0.54 -1.00
C VAL A 142 -4.24 -0.60 0.25
N PRO A 143 -5.03 -1.67 0.48
CA PRO A 143 -5.88 -1.76 1.66
C PRO A 143 -5.13 -1.64 2.99
N VAL A 144 -3.95 -2.24 3.15
CA VAL A 144 -3.20 -2.16 4.41
C VAL A 144 -2.74 -0.73 4.69
N PHE A 145 -2.37 0.04 3.66
CA PHE A 145 -2.01 1.45 3.80
C PHE A 145 -3.24 2.34 4.12
N VAL A 146 -4.41 2.02 3.57
CA VAL A 146 -5.67 2.68 3.95
C VAL A 146 -6.00 2.44 5.42
N ARG A 147 -5.76 1.21 5.92
CA ARG A 147 -5.96 0.86 7.34
C ARG A 147 -4.99 1.60 8.27
N GLY A 148 -3.78 1.89 7.81
CA GLY A 148 -2.80 2.70 8.53
C GLY A 148 -2.14 2.05 9.74
N HIS A 149 -2.22 0.73 9.88
CA HIS A 149 -1.58 -0.02 10.97
C HIS A 149 -1.01 -1.35 10.47
N ALA A 150 -0.08 -1.91 11.24
CA ALA A 150 0.49 -3.22 10.96
C ALA A 150 -0.61 -4.30 10.95
N ALA A 151 -0.49 -5.25 10.04
CA ALA A 151 -1.51 -6.28 9.85
C ALA A 151 -0.90 -7.61 9.41
N PHE A 152 -1.46 -8.68 9.95
CA PHE A 152 -1.32 -10.00 9.37
C PHE A 152 -2.27 -10.10 8.18
N ALA A 153 -1.76 -10.53 7.04
CA ALA A 153 -2.51 -10.60 5.79
C ALA A 153 -2.57 -12.03 5.27
N GLU A 154 -3.74 -12.40 4.77
CA GLU A 154 -4.06 -13.68 4.16
C GLU A 154 -4.74 -13.46 2.80
N GLY A 155 -5.17 -14.55 2.15
CA GLY A 155 -5.73 -14.47 0.82
C GLY A 155 -4.66 -14.13 -0.22
N VAL A 156 -4.89 -13.15 -1.08
CA VAL A 156 -3.86 -12.56 -1.96
C VAL A 156 -3.18 -11.34 -1.32
N GLY A 157 -3.42 -11.08 -0.02
CA GLY A 157 -2.92 -9.96 0.77
C GLY A 157 -4.00 -8.99 1.25
N GLU A 158 -5.26 -9.26 0.92
CA GLU A 158 -6.41 -8.38 1.17
C GLU A 158 -7.15 -8.67 2.47
N ILE A 159 -7.02 -9.88 3.04
CA ILE A 159 -7.67 -10.26 4.30
C ILE A 159 -6.74 -9.84 5.44
N LEU A 160 -7.09 -8.73 6.08
CA LEU A 160 -6.22 -8.07 7.05
C LEU A 160 -6.74 -8.24 8.48
N SER A 161 -5.89 -8.78 9.35
CA SER A 161 -6.09 -8.84 10.79
C SER A 161 -5.10 -7.88 11.48
N PRO A 162 -5.57 -6.87 12.23
CA PRO A 162 -4.69 -5.94 12.94
C PRO A 162 -3.76 -6.66 13.90
N VAL A 163 -2.50 -6.23 13.95
CA VAL A 163 -1.51 -6.74 14.90
C VAL A 163 -0.60 -5.62 15.38
N GLU A 164 -0.04 -5.80 16.56
CA GLU A 164 0.93 -4.87 17.14
C GLU A 164 2.28 -5.59 17.33
N PRO A 165 3.08 -5.68 16.27
CA PRO A 165 4.42 -6.26 16.39
C PRO A 165 5.30 -5.34 17.25
N PRO A 166 6.28 -5.90 18.01
CA PRO A 166 7.17 -5.07 18.80
C PRO A 166 7.96 -4.10 17.92
N GLU A 167 8.10 -2.87 18.40
CA GLU A 167 8.94 -1.87 17.72
C GLU A 167 10.38 -2.35 17.61
N LYS A 168 10.94 -2.20 16.42
CA LYS A 168 12.32 -2.57 16.11
C LYS A 168 12.93 -1.57 15.14
N TRP A 169 14.24 -1.44 15.20
CA TRP A 169 15.03 -0.78 14.17
C TRP A 169 15.24 -1.72 12.99
N TYR A 170 15.04 -1.21 11.79
CA TYR A 170 15.26 -1.96 10.55
C TYR A 170 16.34 -1.29 9.71
N LEU A 171 17.32 -2.06 9.26
CA LEU A 171 18.23 -1.65 8.20
C LEU A 171 17.68 -2.16 6.87
N VAL A 172 17.30 -1.26 5.99
CA VAL A 172 16.83 -1.58 4.65
C VAL A 172 17.93 -1.29 3.65
N ALA A 173 18.43 -2.35 2.97
CA ALA A 173 19.42 -2.23 1.90
C ALA A 173 18.74 -2.53 0.56
N HIS A 174 18.83 -1.59 -0.39
CA HIS A 174 18.31 -1.75 -1.74
C HIS A 174 19.46 -1.74 -2.75
N PRO A 175 19.68 -2.83 -3.54
CA PRO A 175 20.83 -2.95 -4.42
C PRO A 175 20.73 -2.13 -5.72
N GLY A 176 19.71 -1.29 -5.86
CA GLY A 176 19.46 -0.50 -7.08
C GLY A 176 18.83 -1.29 -8.24
N VAL A 177 18.45 -2.54 -8.01
CA VAL A 177 17.81 -3.39 -9.03
C VAL A 177 16.33 -3.56 -8.71
N SER A 178 15.47 -3.25 -9.69
CA SER A 178 14.02 -3.50 -9.58
C SER A 178 13.71 -4.88 -10.13
N ILE A 179 13.07 -5.73 -9.34
CA ILE A 179 12.57 -7.03 -9.77
C ILE A 179 11.04 -6.99 -9.77
N PRO A 180 10.39 -7.09 -10.93
CA PRO A 180 8.93 -7.09 -10.99
C PRO A 180 8.34 -8.29 -10.25
N THR A 181 7.41 -8.03 -9.34
CA THR A 181 6.73 -9.07 -8.54
C THR A 181 6.18 -10.25 -9.39
N PRO A 182 5.57 -10.03 -10.58
CA PRO A 182 5.10 -11.12 -11.42
C PRO A 182 6.22 -12.08 -11.89
N VAL A 183 7.45 -11.60 -12.02
CA VAL A 183 8.60 -12.44 -12.39
C VAL A 183 8.92 -13.42 -11.27
N ILE A 184 8.95 -12.93 -10.02
CA ILE A 184 9.20 -13.75 -8.83
C ILE A 184 8.09 -14.81 -8.67
N PHE A 185 6.83 -14.43 -8.81
CA PHE A 185 5.70 -15.35 -8.66
C PHE A 185 5.60 -16.40 -9.77
N LYS A 186 6.25 -16.18 -10.93
CA LYS A 186 6.31 -17.14 -12.04
C LYS A 186 7.53 -18.06 -11.96
N ASP A 187 8.46 -17.83 -11.04
CA ASP A 187 9.66 -18.65 -10.91
C ASP A 187 9.28 -20.13 -10.67
N PRO A 188 9.80 -21.09 -11.46
CA PRO A 188 9.48 -22.50 -11.30
C PRO A 188 9.93 -23.09 -9.96
N ASP A 189 10.98 -22.54 -9.36
CA ASP A 189 11.51 -23.01 -8.09
C ASP A 189 10.79 -22.39 -6.87
N LEU A 190 9.83 -21.51 -7.11
CA LEU A 190 9.05 -20.89 -6.04
C LEU A 190 8.21 -21.93 -5.30
N LYS A 191 8.44 -22.08 -4.00
CA LYS A 191 7.62 -22.95 -3.16
C LYS A 191 6.22 -22.38 -2.98
N ARG A 192 5.19 -23.11 -3.47
CA ARG A 192 3.78 -22.65 -3.49
C ARG A 192 2.85 -23.40 -2.53
N ASN A 193 3.38 -24.23 -1.65
CA ASN A 193 2.62 -25.13 -0.77
C ASN A 193 3.08 -25.05 0.68
N THR A 194 3.46 -23.87 1.14
CA THR A 194 3.77 -23.69 2.55
C THR A 194 2.50 -23.93 3.37
N PRO A 195 2.53 -24.78 4.41
CA PRO A 195 1.36 -25.01 5.25
C PRO A 195 0.86 -23.71 5.89
N VAL A 196 -0.45 -23.49 5.85
CA VAL A 196 -1.10 -22.39 6.56
C VAL A 196 -0.87 -22.57 8.08
N ARG A 197 -0.53 -21.50 8.76
CA ARG A 197 -0.27 -21.45 10.20
C ARG A 197 -1.14 -20.39 10.85
N SER A 198 -1.48 -20.59 12.13
CA SER A 198 -2.19 -19.55 12.88
C SER A 198 -1.29 -18.32 13.08
N ILE A 199 -1.91 -17.16 13.17
CA ILE A 199 -1.22 -15.90 13.44
C ILE A 199 -0.37 -16.00 14.73
N GLU A 200 -0.90 -16.62 15.79
CA GLU A 200 -0.19 -16.82 17.06
C GLU A 200 1.10 -17.63 16.87
N THR A 201 1.03 -18.72 16.09
CA THR A 201 2.21 -19.54 15.76
C THR A 201 3.25 -18.74 15.02
N LEU A 202 2.85 -17.94 14.03
CA LEU A 202 3.77 -17.14 13.22
C LEU A 202 4.40 -16.01 14.03
N LEU A 203 3.62 -15.29 14.82
CA LEU A 203 4.13 -14.22 15.69
C LEU A 203 5.12 -14.80 16.73
N ASN A 204 4.81 -15.92 17.36
CA ASN A 204 5.72 -16.57 18.30
C ASN A 204 7.01 -17.04 17.64
N CYS A 205 6.95 -17.61 16.43
CA CYS A 205 8.14 -18.06 15.70
C CYS A 205 9.06 -16.90 15.30
N GLU A 206 8.49 -15.78 14.85
CA GLU A 206 9.27 -14.65 14.33
C GLU A 206 9.79 -13.73 15.45
N PHE A 207 9.03 -13.56 16.54
CA PHE A 207 9.41 -12.67 17.63
C PHE A 207 10.09 -13.37 18.81
N SER A 208 9.98 -14.69 18.97
CA SER A 208 10.73 -15.46 19.96
C SER A 208 12.13 -15.87 19.53
N LYS A 209 12.52 -15.67 18.27
CA LYS A 209 13.92 -15.78 17.83
C LYS A 209 14.75 -14.60 18.32
N LYS A 210 14.92 -14.51 19.60
CA LYS A 210 16.07 -14.23 20.46
C LYS A 210 17.12 -13.22 20.02
N THR A 211 17.20 -12.26 20.87
CA THR A 211 18.47 -11.95 21.59
C THR A 211 19.59 -12.95 21.30
N PHE A 212 20.50 -12.58 20.42
CA PHE A 212 21.83 -13.16 20.44
C PHE A 212 22.41 -12.87 21.81
N SER A 213 22.52 -13.87 22.68
CA SER A 213 23.38 -13.78 23.84
C SER A 213 24.82 -13.66 23.31
N ARG A 214 25.45 -12.53 23.53
CA ARG A 214 26.90 -12.41 23.42
C ARG A 214 27.52 -13.37 24.45
N GLY A 215 28.13 -14.47 24.00
CA GLY A 215 29.15 -15.19 24.73
C GLY A 215 30.47 -14.50 24.56
#